data_6d1614c13e4bb5dd26091103db394b56
#
_entry.id   6d1614c13e4bb5dd26091103db394b56
#
_cell.length_a   1.000
_cell.length_b   1.000
_cell.length_c   1.000
_cell.angle_alpha   90.00
_cell.angle_beta   90.00
_cell.angle_gamma   90.00
#
_symmetry.space_group_name_H-M   'P 1'
#
loop_
_entity.id
_entity.type
_entity.pdbx_description
1 polymer ?
#
loop_
_entity_poly.entity_id
_entity_poly.type
_entity_poly.pdbx_seq_one_letter_code
_entity_poly.pdbx_strand_id
1 'polypeptide(L)'
;MKTPTARQLPSGSWFVRVKVNGVEHSITRPTKKEAEREAVALKSGAKKAPPQGECTLSEAINRYIEARKKKSPETIRGYRKIQRNRFQDAMTWNIYRTPQEKWQKLINAESDLVSPKYLKNAWFFVSAVITEATGQRIHVTLPTVAEKDLNFLTSDEVPLFINAIEGDSCELQMLLALNSLRKSEILDITWDDIDLKNNLIHVRGAAVFDEKNQLVHKKTNKNETSARTIPILIPRIATLTAAADKSSPYVHQGDPNKIYRHTVAACKRAGVTVCSLHDLRRTFASICYHLKISELSCQRLGGWKDYMTLRKVYIKLSQRDHNAEIQRIQQFYTNTSE
;
A
#
# COMPACT_ATOMS: atom_id res chain seq x y z
N MET A 1 39.71 -19.03 5.98
CA MET A 1 38.32 -18.85 5.49
C MET A 1 37.84 -17.47 5.92
N LYS A 2 37.41 -16.55 5.02
CA LYS A 2 36.90 -15.25 5.46
C LYS A 2 35.64 -15.43 6.29
N THR A 3 35.60 -14.84 7.48
CA THR A 3 34.45 -14.87 8.37
C THR A 3 33.32 -14.03 7.75
N PRO A 4 32.11 -14.56 7.63
CA PRO A 4 30.98 -13.78 7.12
C PRO A 4 30.67 -12.60 8.05
N THR A 5 30.54 -11.40 7.51
CA THR A 5 30.27 -10.19 8.28
C THR A 5 28.79 -9.79 8.13
N ALA A 6 28.07 -9.65 9.22
CA ALA A 6 26.68 -9.22 9.22
C ALA A 6 26.57 -7.70 9.13
N ARG A 7 25.57 -7.21 8.38
CA ARG A 7 25.17 -5.79 8.32
C ARG A 7 23.84 -5.56 9.01
N GLN A 8 23.67 -4.39 9.58
CA GLN A 8 22.39 -4.03 10.20
C GLN A 8 21.38 -3.61 9.14
N LEU A 9 20.15 -4.08 9.29
CA LEU A 9 19.01 -3.69 8.49
C LEU A 9 18.30 -2.47 9.11
N PRO A 10 17.52 -1.70 8.33
CA PRO A 10 16.71 -0.59 8.88
C PRO A 10 15.71 -1.02 9.98
N SER A 11 15.36 -2.31 10.04
CA SER A 11 14.53 -2.91 11.09
C SER A 11 15.26 -3.12 12.42
N GLY A 12 16.54 -2.78 12.51
CA GLY A 12 17.41 -3.05 13.68
C GLY A 12 18.00 -4.46 13.73
N SER A 13 17.50 -5.40 12.91
CA SER A 13 18.00 -6.78 12.83
C SER A 13 19.32 -6.85 12.05
N TRP A 14 20.12 -7.91 12.29
CA TRP A 14 21.39 -8.16 11.62
C TRP A 14 21.26 -9.23 10.56
N PHE A 15 21.76 -8.95 9.36
CA PHE A 15 21.65 -9.77 8.17
C PHE A 15 23.01 -10.17 7.63
N VAL A 16 23.17 -11.44 7.25
CA VAL A 16 24.38 -11.96 6.59
C VAL A 16 23.99 -12.97 5.52
N ARG A 17 24.75 -13.02 4.44
CA ARG A 17 24.65 -14.03 3.38
C ARG A 17 25.86 -14.92 3.38
N VAL A 18 25.62 -16.22 3.21
CA VAL A 18 26.69 -17.22 3.06
C VAL A 18 26.36 -18.18 1.92
N LYS A 19 27.36 -18.56 1.16
CA LYS A 19 27.25 -19.56 0.11
C LYS A 19 27.79 -20.89 0.63
N VAL A 20 26.96 -21.95 0.59
CA VAL A 20 27.32 -23.31 1.01
C VAL A 20 26.91 -24.26 -0.10
N ASN A 21 27.84 -25.06 -0.60
CA ASN A 21 27.61 -26.01 -1.70
C ASN A 21 26.94 -25.38 -2.94
N GLY A 22 27.34 -24.17 -3.31
CA GLY A 22 26.76 -23.44 -4.44
C GLY A 22 25.47 -22.69 -4.15
N VAL A 23 24.81 -22.93 -3.02
CA VAL A 23 23.52 -22.33 -2.61
C VAL A 23 23.74 -21.14 -1.69
N GLU A 24 23.03 -20.05 -1.93
CA GLU A 24 23.08 -18.84 -1.10
C GLU A 24 22.05 -18.92 0.03
N HIS A 25 22.53 -18.78 1.27
CA HIS A 25 21.72 -18.76 2.48
C HIS A 25 21.71 -17.37 3.09
N SER A 26 20.52 -16.87 3.41
CA SER A 26 20.28 -15.59 4.08
C SER A 26 19.89 -15.82 5.54
N ILE A 27 20.62 -15.17 6.45
CA ILE A 27 20.44 -15.30 7.90
C ILE A 27 20.11 -13.91 8.47
N THR A 28 19.02 -13.81 9.23
CA THR A 28 18.65 -12.58 9.95
C THR A 28 18.47 -12.91 11.42
N ARG A 29 19.15 -12.16 12.31
CA ARG A 29 19.11 -12.36 13.77
C ARG A 29 19.01 -11.02 14.49
N PRO A 30 18.53 -11.00 15.75
CA PRO A 30 18.47 -9.79 16.57
C PRO A 30 19.83 -9.14 16.80
N THR A 31 20.90 -9.94 16.93
CA THR A 31 22.25 -9.45 17.19
C THR A 31 23.25 -9.82 16.10
N LYS A 32 24.27 -8.98 15.90
CA LYS A 32 25.38 -9.22 14.97
C LYS A 32 26.08 -10.55 15.25
N LYS A 33 26.38 -10.82 16.53
CA LYS A 33 27.10 -12.01 16.98
C LYS A 33 26.34 -13.31 16.67
N GLU A 34 25.02 -13.31 16.81
CA GLU A 34 24.18 -14.46 16.48
C GLU A 34 24.12 -14.71 14.96
N ALA A 35 23.96 -13.65 14.17
CA ALA A 35 23.93 -13.76 12.70
C ALA A 35 25.27 -14.33 12.18
N GLU A 36 26.39 -13.80 12.62
CA GLU A 36 27.72 -14.25 12.21
C GLU A 36 28.05 -15.67 12.71
N ARG A 37 27.71 -16.01 13.97
CA ARG A 37 27.89 -17.34 14.54
C ARG A 37 27.12 -18.40 13.75
N GLU A 38 25.88 -18.11 13.40
CA GLU A 38 25.05 -19.03 12.59
C GLU A 38 25.58 -19.15 11.17
N ALA A 39 26.06 -18.07 10.57
CA ALA A 39 26.69 -18.07 9.26
C ALA A 39 27.97 -18.92 9.22
N VAL A 40 28.80 -18.84 10.25
CA VAL A 40 29.98 -19.68 10.42
C VAL A 40 29.59 -21.15 10.62
N ALA A 41 28.62 -21.43 11.48
CA ALA A 41 28.14 -22.80 11.72
C ALA A 41 27.55 -23.46 10.46
N LEU A 42 26.85 -22.69 9.64
CA LEU A 42 26.32 -23.16 8.34
C LEU A 42 27.47 -23.46 7.35
N LYS A 43 28.47 -22.58 7.30
CA LYS A 43 29.61 -22.69 6.38
C LYS A 43 30.59 -23.79 6.76
N SER A 44 30.72 -24.10 8.05
CA SER A 44 31.57 -25.19 8.57
C SER A 44 30.89 -26.57 8.55
N GLY A 45 29.61 -26.65 8.13
CA GLY A 45 28.83 -27.88 8.18
C GLY A 45 28.39 -28.32 9.60
N ALA A 46 28.70 -27.50 10.63
CA ALA A 46 28.27 -27.76 12.02
C ALA A 46 26.74 -27.59 12.18
N LYS A 47 26.09 -26.86 11.29
CA LYS A 47 24.65 -26.81 11.15
C LYS A 47 24.30 -27.46 9.82
N LYS A 48 23.56 -28.57 9.82
CA LYS A 48 23.06 -29.17 8.58
C LYS A 48 22.24 -28.14 7.81
N ALA A 49 22.47 -28.05 6.48
CA ALA A 49 21.52 -27.36 5.62
C ALA A 49 20.09 -27.90 5.91
N PRO A 50 19.05 -27.07 5.85
CA PRO A 50 17.69 -27.56 6.08
C PRO A 50 17.46 -28.82 5.26
N PRO A 51 16.85 -29.86 5.85
CA PRO A 51 16.72 -31.15 5.18
C PRO A 51 16.07 -30.95 3.82
N GLN A 52 16.60 -31.62 2.80
CA GLN A 52 15.94 -31.72 1.50
C GLN A 52 14.62 -32.45 1.73
N GLY A 53 13.57 -31.67 1.90
CA GLY A 53 12.23 -32.17 2.18
C GLY A 53 11.44 -32.42 0.89
N GLU A 54 10.37 -33.14 1.02
CA GLU A 54 9.33 -33.18 0.00
C GLU A 54 8.23 -32.22 0.41
N CYS A 55 8.07 -31.14 -0.33
CA CYS A 55 7.02 -30.17 -0.14
C CYS A 55 6.71 -29.50 -1.46
N THR A 56 5.46 -29.53 -1.85
CA THR A 56 4.98 -28.79 -3.02
C THR A 56 4.83 -27.30 -2.72
N LEU A 57 4.84 -26.46 -3.76
CA LEU A 57 4.57 -25.04 -3.59
C LEU A 57 3.20 -24.79 -2.96
N SER A 58 2.19 -25.56 -3.37
CA SER A 58 0.83 -25.42 -2.82
C SER A 58 0.79 -25.72 -1.31
N GLU A 59 1.46 -26.79 -0.85
CA GLU A 59 1.57 -27.11 0.58
C GLU A 59 2.32 -26.04 1.36
N ALA A 60 3.43 -25.55 0.81
CA ALA A 60 4.21 -24.48 1.43
C ALA A 60 3.39 -23.19 1.57
N ILE A 61 2.62 -22.80 0.55
CA ILE A 61 1.70 -21.66 0.60
C ILE A 61 0.66 -21.86 1.70
N ASN A 62 0.07 -23.04 1.77
CA ASN A 62 -0.94 -23.32 2.81
C ASN A 62 -0.36 -23.19 4.22
N ARG A 63 0.81 -23.77 4.48
CA ARG A 63 1.51 -23.64 5.78
C ARG A 63 1.85 -22.20 6.09
N TYR A 64 2.33 -21.44 5.08
CA TYR A 64 2.68 -20.02 5.22
C TYR A 64 1.49 -19.16 5.61
N ILE A 65 0.34 -19.39 4.98
CA ILE A 65 -0.92 -18.67 5.26
C ILE A 65 -1.43 -19.05 6.65
N GLU A 66 -1.44 -20.34 6.98
CA GLU A 66 -1.90 -20.86 8.27
C GLU A 66 -1.12 -20.26 9.46
N ALA A 67 0.20 -20.17 9.32
CA ALA A 67 1.06 -19.54 10.32
C ALA A 67 0.79 -18.02 10.48
N ARG A 68 0.00 -17.42 9.57
CA ARG A 68 -0.26 -15.97 9.50
C ARG A 68 -1.74 -15.60 9.59
N LYS A 69 -2.58 -16.43 10.19
CA LYS A 69 -4.03 -16.17 10.39
C LYS A 69 -4.35 -14.81 11.03
N LYS A 70 -3.41 -14.24 11.81
CA LYS A 70 -3.56 -12.92 12.45
C LYS A 70 -3.28 -11.73 11.50
N LYS A 71 -2.85 -11.98 10.25
CA LYS A 71 -2.70 -10.90 9.26
C LYS A 71 -4.07 -10.37 8.81
N SER A 72 -4.03 -9.20 8.15
CA SER A 72 -5.25 -8.59 7.61
C SER A 72 -6.00 -9.57 6.68
N PRO A 73 -7.34 -9.71 6.78
CA PRO A 73 -8.14 -10.51 5.86
C PRO A 73 -7.84 -10.22 4.39
N GLU A 74 -7.68 -8.96 4.02
CA GLU A 74 -7.30 -8.56 2.66
C GLU A 74 -5.92 -9.11 2.23
N THR A 75 -4.96 -9.19 3.16
CA THR A 75 -3.64 -9.80 2.88
C THR A 75 -3.79 -11.29 2.60
N ILE A 76 -4.55 -12.00 3.44
CA ILE A 76 -4.80 -13.43 3.26
C ILE A 76 -5.57 -13.69 1.96
N ARG A 77 -6.59 -12.88 1.68
CA ARG A 77 -7.34 -12.89 0.41
C ARG A 77 -6.40 -12.72 -0.79
N GLY A 78 -5.47 -11.79 -0.71
CA GLY A 78 -4.45 -11.57 -1.75
C GLY A 78 -3.57 -12.81 -1.97
N TYR A 79 -3.11 -13.46 -0.91
CA TYR A 79 -2.32 -14.70 -0.99
C TYR A 79 -3.11 -15.84 -1.62
N ARG A 80 -4.36 -16.05 -1.21
CA ARG A 80 -5.25 -17.06 -1.79
C ARG A 80 -5.57 -16.78 -3.25
N LYS A 81 -5.74 -15.51 -3.63
CA LYS A 81 -5.94 -15.12 -5.03
C LYS A 81 -4.74 -15.45 -5.90
N ILE A 82 -3.51 -15.22 -5.41
CA ILE A 82 -2.28 -15.60 -6.11
C ILE A 82 -2.22 -17.13 -6.23
N GLN A 83 -2.44 -17.86 -5.15
CA GLN A 83 -2.44 -19.33 -5.16
C GLN A 83 -3.42 -19.92 -6.17
N ARG A 84 -4.62 -19.36 -6.30
CA ARG A 84 -5.67 -19.87 -7.21
C ARG A 84 -5.47 -19.49 -8.66
N ASN A 85 -4.82 -18.36 -8.94
CA ASN A 85 -4.86 -17.77 -10.28
C ASN A 85 -3.47 -17.57 -10.92
N ARG A 86 -2.37 -17.79 -10.18
CA ARG A 86 -1.00 -17.56 -10.67
C ARG A 86 -0.12 -18.78 -10.40
N PHE A 87 0.88 -18.94 -11.24
CA PHE A 87 1.91 -19.99 -11.07
C PHE A 87 1.31 -21.40 -10.97
N GLN A 88 0.22 -21.69 -11.69
CA GLN A 88 -0.53 -22.95 -11.53
C GLN A 88 0.34 -24.18 -11.82
N ASP A 89 1.19 -24.12 -12.84
CA ASP A 89 2.13 -25.21 -13.18
C ASP A 89 3.10 -25.51 -12.04
N ALA A 90 3.43 -24.50 -11.24
CA ALA A 90 4.37 -24.66 -10.15
C ALA A 90 3.72 -25.18 -8.85
N MET A 91 2.41 -25.21 -8.74
CA MET A 91 1.73 -25.59 -7.49
C MET A 91 2.06 -27.03 -7.04
N THR A 92 2.39 -27.89 -8.00
CA THR A 92 2.79 -29.29 -7.76
C THR A 92 4.32 -29.50 -7.70
N TRP A 93 5.12 -28.46 -7.97
CA TRP A 93 6.55 -28.60 -7.97
C TRP A 93 7.11 -28.75 -6.56
N ASN A 94 8.09 -29.67 -6.40
CA ASN A 94 8.86 -29.75 -5.17
C ASN A 94 9.79 -28.55 -5.04
N ILE A 95 9.55 -27.69 -4.04
CA ILE A 95 10.27 -26.41 -3.87
C ILE A 95 11.74 -26.58 -3.45
N TYR A 96 12.14 -27.77 -2.97
CA TYR A 96 13.52 -28.07 -2.59
C TYR A 96 14.37 -28.55 -3.78
N ARG A 97 13.72 -29.11 -4.81
CA ARG A 97 14.41 -29.77 -5.95
C ARG A 97 14.25 -29.02 -7.26
N THR A 98 13.33 -28.03 -7.33
CA THR A 98 13.08 -27.29 -8.56
C THR A 98 14.25 -26.37 -8.88
N PRO A 99 14.91 -26.52 -10.04
CA PRO A 99 16.05 -25.72 -10.42
C PRO A 99 15.65 -24.27 -10.73
N GLN A 100 16.59 -23.33 -10.55
CA GLN A 100 16.37 -21.89 -10.74
C GLN A 100 15.89 -21.55 -12.15
N GLU A 101 16.41 -22.22 -13.18
CA GLU A 101 16.03 -22.00 -14.58
C GLU A 101 14.54 -22.30 -14.82
N LYS A 102 13.98 -23.27 -14.10
CA LYS A 102 12.56 -23.61 -14.21
C LYS A 102 11.68 -22.49 -13.63
N TRP A 103 12.11 -21.87 -12.53
CA TRP A 103 11.45 -20.69 -11.98
C TRP A 103 11.53 -19.49 -12.92
N GLN A 104 12.68 -19.27 -13.59
CA GLN A 104 12.81 -18.18 -14.56
C GLN A 104 11.88 -18.38 -15.77
N LYS A 105 11.78 -19.61 -16.30
CA LYS A 105 10.83 -19.92 -17.38
C LYS A 105 9.39 -19.63 -16.97
N LEU A 106 9.00 -19.98 -15.74
CA LEU A 106 7.67 -19.69 -15.21
C LEU A 106 7.41 -18.18 -15.12
N ILE A 107 8.38 -17.40 -14.64
CA ILE A 107 8.27 -15.93 -14.59
C ILE A 107 8.10 -15.34 -15.99
N ASN A 108 8.84 -15.83 -16.98
CA ASN A 108 8.72 -15.37 -18.36
C ASN A 108 7.31 -15.65 -18.91
N ALA A 109 6.78 -16.86 -18.71
CA ALA A 109 5.42 -17.20 -19.12
C ALA A 109 4.34 -16.36 -18.41
N GLU A 110 4.47 -16.12 -17.13
CA GLU A 110 3.53 -15.28 -16.36
C GLU A 110 3.62 -13.80 -16.75
N SER A 111 4.76 -13.33 -17.28
CA SER A 111 4.94 -11.93 -17.71
C SER A 111 4.07 -11.54 -18.88
N ASP A 112 3.68 -12.53 -19.72
CA ASP A 112 2.78 -12.32 -20.86
C ASP A 112 1.30 -12.23 -20.43
N LEU A 113 0.98 -12.69 -19.21
CA LEU A 113 -0.40 -12.80 -18.74
C LEU A 113 -0.83 -11.65 -17.83
N VAL A 114 0.12 -10.96 -17.18
CA VAL A 114 -0.18 -9.95 -16.17
C VAL A 114 0.78 -8.76 -16.20
N SER A 115 0.35 -7.65 -15.61
CA SER A 115 1.21 -6.46 -15.53
C SER A 115 2.49 -6.72 -14.73
N PRO A 116 3.64 -6.10 -15.10
CA PRO A 116 4.92 -6.23 -14.40
C PRO A 116 4.82 -6.02 -12.89
N LYS A 117 4.04 -5.03 -12.44
CA LYS A 117 3.84 -4.74 -11.01
C LYS A 117 3.10 -5.86 -10.30
N TYR A 118 2.07 -6.42 -10.91
CA TYR A 118 1.30 -7.52 -10.31
C TYR A 118 2.16 -8.78 -10.23
N LEU A 119 2.89 -9.12 -11.30
CA LEU A 119 3.84 -10.25 -11.31
C LEU A 119 4.89 -10.11 -10.22
N LYS A 120 5.49 -8.92 -10.09
CA LYS A 120 6.49 -8.63 -9.04
C LYS A 120 5.92 -8.87 -7.62
N ASN A 121 4.71 -8.41 -7.35
CA ASN A 121 4.05 -8.61 -6.05
C ASN A 121 3.72 -10.09 -5.82
N ALA A 122 3.23 -10.80 -6.84
CA ALA A 122 2.92 -12.22 -6.76
C ALA A 122 4.18 -13.06 -6.53
N TRP A 123 5.27 -12.74 -7.22
CA TRP A 123 6.56 -13.41 -7.04
C TRP A 123 7.17 -13.13 -5.66
N PHE A 124 7.07 -11.92 -5.14
CA PHE A 124 7.55 -11.62 -3.79
C PHE A 124 6.87 -12.47 -2.72
N PHE A 125 5.57 -12.70 -2.86
CA PHE A 125 4.85 -13.62 -1.98
C PHE A 125 5.38 -15.06 -2.13
N VAL A 126 5.46 -15.61 -3.36
CA VAL A 126 5.93 -16.98 -3.62
C VAL A 126 7.38 -17.16 -3.18
N SER A 127 8.25 -16.20 -3.48
CA SER A 127 9.65 -16.22 -3.05
C SER A 127 9.79 -16.19 -1.52
N ALA A 128 8.94 -15.44 -0.81
CA ALA A 128 8.94 -15.44 0.65
C ALA A 128 8.50 -16.80 1.23
N VAL A 129 7.49 -17.44 0.62
CA VAL A 129 7.04 -18.79 0.99
C VAL A 129 8.17 -19.81 0.81
N ILE A 130 8.82 -19.82 -0.37
CA ILE A 130 9.92 -20.73 -0.66
C ILE A 130 11.10 -20.49 0.29
N THR A 131 11.47 -19.22 0.50
CA THR A 131 12.58 -18.88 1.40
C THR A 131 12.33 -19.32 2.83
N GLU A 132 11.09 -19.17 3.33
CA GLU A 132 10.73 -19.61 4.67
C GLU A 132 10.76 -21.14 4.80
N ALA A 133 10.25 -21.86 3.81
CA ALA A 133 10.18 -23.31 3.84
C ALA A 133 11.55 -23.99 3.65
N THR A 134 12.39 -23.43 2.76
CA THR A 134 13.64 -24.09 2.33
C THR A 134 14.91 -23.45 2.89
N GLY A 135 14.81 -22.21 3.41
CA GLY A 135 15.99 -21.38 3.72
C GLY A 135 16.74 -20.86 2.48
N GLN A 136 16.27 -21.17 1.28
CA GLN A 136 16.91 -20.81 0.01
C GLN A 136 16.16 -19.67 -0.67
N ARG A 137 16.92 -18.72 -1.20
CA ARG A 137 16.36 -17.63 -2.01
C ARG A 137 16.50 -17.96 -3.49
N ILE A 138 15.37 -17.97 -4.20
CA ILE A 138 15.34 -18.14 -5.65
C ILE A 138 15.57 -16.76 -6.30
N HIS A 139 16.59 -16.68 -7.16
CA HIS A 139 16.90 -15.48 -7.91
C HIS A 139 16.29 -15.57 -9.30
N VAL A 140 15.40 -14.64 -9.63
CA VAL A 140 14.83 -14.53 -10.98
C VAL A 140 14.92 -13.08 -11.46
N THR A 141 15.00 -12.90 -12.75
CA THR A 141 14.88 -11.58 -13.39
C THR A 141 13.41 -11.30 -13.61
N LEU A 142 12.95 -10.20 -13.03
CA LEU A 142 11.57 -9.73 -13.16
C LEU A 142 11.48 -8.60 -14.19
N PRO A 143 10.37 -8.46 -14.91
CA PRO A 143 10.19 -7.36 -15.83
C PRO A 143 10.22 -6.00 -15.12
N THR A 144 10.73 -4.98 -15.81
CA THR A 144 10.79 -3.62 -15.31
C THR A 144 9.38 -3.06 -15.10
N VAL A 145 9.16 -2.45 -13.96
CA VAL A 145 7.89 -1.77 -13.64
C VAL A 145 8.04 -0.31 -14.03
N ALA A 146 7.30 0.11 -15.04
CA ALA A 146 7.22 1.52 -15.40
C ALA A 146 6.60 2.32 -14.25
N GLU A 147 7.15 3.50 -13.98
CA GLU A 147 6.61 4.41 -12.99
C GLU A 147 5.29 4.98 -13.53
N LYS A 148 4.20 4.79 -12.76
CA LYS A 148 2.91 5.37 -13.13
C LYS A 148 2.83 6.79 -12.62
N ASP A 149 2.29 7.63 -13.45
CA ASP A 149 1.91 8.97 -13.04
C ASP A 149 0.89 8.94 -11.89
N LEU A 150 1.08 9.85 -10.93
CA LEU A 150 0.14 10.04 -9.85
C LEU A 150 -1.03 10.88 -10.36
N ASN A 151 -2.24 10.36 -10.25
CA ASN A 151 -3.44 11.14 -10.51
C ASN A 151 -3.90 11.86 -9.24
N PHE A 152 -4.32 13.09 -9.41
CA PHE A 152 -5.00 13.92 -8.41
C PHE A 152 -5.61 15.12 -9.15
N LEU A 153 -6.61 15.76 -8.56
CA LEU A 153 -7.19 16.99 -9.08
C LEU A 153 -6.28 18.19 -8.75
N THR A 154 -6.16 19.10 -9.70
CA THR A 154 -5.52 20.41 -9.44
C THR A 154 -6.45 21.31 -8.64
N SER A 155 -5.94 22.46 -8.16
CA SER A 155 -6.75 23.49 -7.48
C SER A 155 -7.95 23.94 -8.28
N ASP A 156 -7.79 24.06 -9.61
CA ASP A 156 -8.85 24.54 -10.51
C ASP A 156 -9.88 23.44 -10.84
N GLU A 157 -9.47 22.18 -10.81
CA GLU A 157 -10.35 21.02 -11.04
C GLU A 157 -11.22 20.69 -9.85
N VAL A 158 -10.79 20.99 -8.61
CA VAL A 158 -11.52 20.65 -7.39
C VAL A 158 -12.91 21.30 -7.32
N PRO A 159 -13.08 22.60 -7.59
CA PRO A 159 -14.42 23.21 -7.61
C PRO A 159 -15.34 22.59 -8.66
N LEU A 160 -14.83 22.26 -9.85
CA LEU A 160 -15.59 21.62 -10.92
C LEU A 160 -16.05 20.22 -10.50
N PHE A 161 -15.18 19.45 -9.85
CA PHE A 161 -15.52 18.13 -9.32
C PHE A 161 -16.57 18.23 -8.20
N ILE A 162 -16.42 19.16 -7.25
CA ILE A 162 -17.39 19.36 -6.16
C ILE A 162 -18.76 19.69 -6.71
N ASN A 163 -18.86 20.57 -7.70
CA ASN A 163 -20.14 20.89 -8.36
C ASN A 163 -20.74 19.66 -9.06
N ALA A 164 -19.91 18.84 -9.70
CA ALA A 164 -20.37 17.66 -10.43
C ALA A 164 -20.84 16.51 -9.53
N ILE A 165 -20.47 16.48 -8.26
CA ILE A 165 -20.94 15.46 -7.30
C ILE A 165 -22.15 15.91 -6.48
N GLU A 166 -22.58 17.15 -6.59
CA GLU A 166 -23.73 17.67 -5.84
C GLU A 166 -24.98 16.85 -6.15
N GLY A 167 -25.65 16.37 -5.09
CA GLY A 167 -26.83 15.50 -5.20
C GLY A 167 -26.52 14.04 -5.60
N ASP A 168 -25.27 13.67 -5.82
CA ASP A 168 -24.90 12.28 -6.12
C ASP A 168 -25.08 11.40 -4.87
N SER A 169 -25.61 10.19 -5.04
CA SER A 169 -25.84 9.24 -3.93
C SER A 169 -24.56 8.81 -3.20
N CYS A 170 -23.38 9.09 -3.74
CA CYS A 170 -22.07 8.88 -3.12
C CYS A 170 -21.35 10.20 -2.81
N GLU A 171 -22.04 11.33 -2.83
CA GLU A 171 -21.44 12.66 -2.59
C GLU A 171 -20.66 12.71 -1.28
N LEU A 172 -21.28 12.30 -0.18
CA LEU A 172 -20.65 12.33 1.14
C LEU A 172 -19.35 11.49 1.17
N GLN A 173 -19.37 10.29 0.58
CA GLN A 173 -18.19 9.42 0.53
C GLN A 173 -17.05 10.01 -0.31
N MET A 174 -17.37 10.71 -1.40
CA MET A 174 -16.38 11.40 -2.22
C MET A 174 -15.78 12.61 -1.50
N LEU A 175 -16.60 13.37 -0.77
CA LEU A 175 -16.15 14.49 0.07
C LEU A 175 -15.28 14.00 1.24
N LEU A 176 -15.62 12.86 1.86
CA LEU A 176 -14.78 12.24 2.90
C LEU A 176 -13.40 11.84 2.34
N ALA A 177 -13.33 11.37 1.07
CA ALA A 177 -12.06 11.09 0.42
C ALA A 177 -11.24 12.37 0.17
N LEU A 178 -11.87 13.46 -0.28
CA LEU A 178 -11.27 14.79 -0.39
C LEU A 178 -10.83 15.34 0.96
N ASN A 179 -11.55 15.03 2.04
CA ASN A 179 -11.17 15.33 3.43
C ASN A 179 -10.10 14.37 3.97
N SER A 180 -9.40 13.64 3.10
CA SER A 180 -8.25 12.78 3.34
C SER A 180 -8.52 11.36 3.88
N LEU A 181 -9.75 10.86 3.93
CA LEU A 181 -10.02 9.49 4.36
C LEU A 181 -9.60 8.47 3.28
N ARG A 182 -9.14 7.28 3.72
CA ARG A 182 -8.88 6.15 2.82
C ARG A 182 -10.20 5.44 2.47
N LYS A 183 -10.27 4.77 1.31
CA LYS A 183 -11.45 3.96 0.94
C LYS A 183 -11.90 3.03 2.07
N SER A 184 -10.96 2.30 2.68
CA SER A 184 -11.28 1.36 3.76
C SER A 184 -11.80 2.04 5.04
N GLU A 185 -11.40 3.26 5.31
CA GLU A 185 -11.89 4.07 6.41
C GLU A 185 -13.31 4.58 6.12
N ILE A 186 -13.56 5.07 4.89
CA ILE A 186 -14.90 5.53 4.44
C ILE A 186 -15.93 4.39 4.52
N LEU A 187 -15.51 3.15 4.24
CA LEU A 187 -16.39 1.98 4.33
C LEU A 187 -16.69 1.54 5.77
N ASP A 188 -15.88 1.98 6.73
CA ASP A 188 -16.00 1.60 8.15
C ASP A 188 -16.59 2.70 9.03
N ILE A 189 -16.58 3.96 8.54
CA ILE A 189 -17.01 5.10 9.33
C ILE A 189 -18.50 5.02 9.65
N THR A 190 -18.84 5.28 10.90
CA THR A 190 -20.22 5.34 11.40
C THR A 190 -20.68 6.79 11.53
N TRP A 191 -21.98 7.01 11.68
CA TRP A 191 -22.51 8.34 11.95
C TRP A 191 -22.01 8.92 13.26
N ASP A 192 -21.75 8.08 14.28
CA ASP A 192 -21.19 8.47 15.59
C ASP A 192 -19.71 8.88 15.52
N ASP A 193 -19.03 8.54 14.42
CA ASP A 193 -17.67 8.98 14.17
C ASP A 193 -17.58 10.40 13.61
N ILE A 194 -18.70 10.98 13.16
CA ILE A 194 -18.76 12.34 12.63
C ILE A 194 -19.34 13.27 13.71
N ASP A 195 -18.46 13.90 14.47
CA ASP A 195 -18.81 14.81 15.55
C ASP A 195 -19.06 16.22 15.00
N LEU A 196 -20.32 16.50 14.68
CA LEU A 196 -20.73 17.82 14.16
C LEU A 196 -20.57 18.92 15.19
N LYS A 197 -20.70 18.63 16.50
CA LYS A 197 -20.58 19.62 17.58
C LYS A 197 -19.15 20.17 17.66
N ASN A 198 -18.15 19.31 17.53
CA ASN A 198 -16.74 19.68 17.61
C ASN A 198 -16.09 19.84 16.24
N ASN A 199 -16.83 19.65 15.15
CA ASN A 199 -16.35 19.71 13.76
C ASN A 199 -15.22 18.71 13.48
N LEU A 200 -15.36 17.47 13.96
CA LEU A 200 -14.33 16.42 13.92
C LEU A 200 -14.84 15.13 13.28
N ILE A 201 -13.91 14.36 12.72
CA ILE A 201 -14.12 12.99 12.26
C ILE A 201 -13.16 12.07 13.01
N HIS A 202 -13.70 11.05 13.68
CA HIS A 202 -12.95 10.05 14.43
C HIS A 202 -12.72 8.81 13.56
N VAL A 203 -11.54 8.67 13.02
CA VAL A 203 -11.17 7.47 12.23
C VAL A 203 -10.70 6.39 13.21
N ARG A 204 -11.54 5.36 13.44
CA ARG A 204 -11.30 4.33 14.47
C ARG A 204 -11.00 2.96 13.89
N GLY A 205 -11.32 2.72 12.61
CA GLY A 205 -11.22 1.42 12.00
C GLY A 205 -11.06 1.47 10.49
N ALA A 206 -11.19 0.31 9.87
CA ALA A 206 -11.19 0.15 8.43
C ALA A 206 -11.97 -1.11 8.03
N ALA A 207 -12.81 -1.01 7.01
CA ALA A 207 -13.48 -2.18 6.43
C ALA A 207 -12.70 -2.71 5.24
N VAL A 208 -12.49 -4.03 5.21
CA VAL A 208 -11.73 -4.74 4.17
C VAL A 208 -12.46 -6.02 3.78
N PHE A 209 -12.20 -6.51 2.56
CA PHE A 209 -12.75 -7.77 2.12
C PHE A 209 -11.95 -8.96 2.64
N ASP A 210 -12.65 -10.00 3.10
CA ASP A 210 -12.07 -11.29 3.44
C ASP A 210 -11.94 -12.23 2.22
N GLU A 211 -11.53 -13.48 2.45
CA GLU A 211 -11.39 -14.51 1.41
C GLU A 211 -12.71 -14.88 0.72
N LYS A 212 -13.84 -14.68 1.38
CA LYS A 212 -15.20 -14.94 0.87
C LYS A 212 -15.82 -13.71 0.17
N ASN A 213 -15.04 -12.64 -0.05
CA ASN A 213 -15.52 -11.34 -0.52
C ASN A 213 -16.57 -10.68 0.39
N GLN A 214 -16.57 -11.01 1.68
CA GLN A 214 -17.41 -10.35 2.66
C GLN A 214 -16.67 -9.14 3.23
N LEU A 215 -17.39 -8.03 3.40
CA LEU A 215 -16.84 -6.84 4.02
C LEU A 215 -16.73 -7.06 5.53
N VAL A 216 -15.51 -6.97 6.06
CA VAL A 216 -15.21 -7.17 7.48
C VAL A 216 -14.73 -5.87 8.07
N HIS A 217 -15.42 -5.40 9.11
CA HIS A 217 -15.07 -4.22 9.88
C HIS A 217 -14.00 -4.56 10.91
N LYS A 218 -12.86 -3.87 10.84
CA LYS A 218 -11.72 -4.05 11.73
C LYS A 218 -11.63 -2.88 12.69
N LYS A 219 -12.00 -3.09 13.94
CA LYS A 219 -11.61 -2.18 15.00
C LYS A 219 -10.08 -2.27 15.15
N THR A 220 -9.38 -1.18 15.00
CA THR A 220 -7.91 -1.12 15.07
C THR A 220 -7.45 -1.21 16.53
N ASN A 221 -7.65 -2.37 17.17
CA ASN A 221 -7.20 -2.63 18.55
C ASN A 221 -5.72 -3.00 18.67
N LYS A 222 -4.91 -2.92 17.59
CA LYS A 222 -3.52 -3.45 17.65
C LYS A 222 -2.39 -2.46 17.36
N ASN A 223 -2.68 -1.28 16.88
CA ASN A 223 -1.66 -0.20 16.82
C ASN A 223 -2.39 1.12 17.01
N GLU A 224 -2.13 1.80 18.11
CA GLU A 224 -2.56 3.18 18.44
C GLU A 224 -2.30 4.19 17.32
N THR A 225 -1.50 3.83 16.31
CA THR A 225 -1.06 4.68 15.21
C THR A 225 -2.03 4.78 14.02
N SER A 226 -3.14 4.06 14.01
CA SER A 226 -4.14 4.11 12.91
C SER A 226 -5.41 4.85 13.29
N ALA A 227 -5.76 4.87 14.58
CA ALA A 227 -6.85 5.71 15.10
C ALA A 227 -6.36 7.16 15.11
N ARG A 228 -7.18 8.05 14.56
CA ARG A 228 -6.90 9.49 14.55
C ARG A 228 -8.18 10.30 14.50
N THR A 229 -8.10 11.51 14.95
CA THR A 229 -9.15 12.51 14.80
C THR A 229 -8.68 13.58 13.82
N ILE A 230 -9.52 13.92 12.85
CA ILE A 230 -9.24 14.96 11.84
C ILE A 230 -10.39 15.96 11.82
N PRO A 231 -10.13 17.24 11.49
CA PRO A 231 -11.21 18.22 11.35
C PRO A 231 -12.06 17.96 10.10
N ILE A 232 -13.32 18.35 10.16
CA ILE A 232 -14.17 18.49 8.97
C ILE A 232 -13.73 19.77 8.26
N LEU A 233 -13.03 19.64 7.15
CA LEU A 233 -12.48 20.75 6.38
C LEU A 233 -13.42 21.22 5.27
N ILE A 234 -14.36 20.38 4.87
CA ILE A 234 -15.34 20.67 3.82
C ILE A 234 -16.72 20.83 4.46
N PRO A 235 -17.27 22.08 4.55
CA PRO A 235 -18.53 22.34 5.27
C PRO A 235 -19.71 21.49 4.79
N ARG A 236 -19.76 21.14 3.52
CA ARG A 236 -20.80 20.30 2.92
C ARG A 236 -20.90 18.92 3.57
N ILE A 237 -19.82 18.38 4.14
CA ILE A 237 -19.84 17.12 4.90
C ILE A 237 -20.80 17.24 6.10
N ALA A 238 -20.72 18.35 6.83
CA ALA A 238 -21.60 18.57 7.98
C ALA A 238 -23.07 18.68 7.57
N THR A 239 -23.36 19.42 6.49
CA THR A 239 -24.72 19.57 5.95
C THR A 239 -25.31 18.21 5.55
N LEU A 240 -24.58 17.41 4.80
CA LEU A 240 -25.02 16.10 4.35
C LEU A 240 -25.18 15.11 5.52
N THR A 241 -24.29 15.17 6.51
CA THR A 241 -24.37 14.33 7.71
C THR A 241 -25.59 14.67 8.57
N ALA A 242 -25.95 15.97 8.68
CA ALA A 242 -27.13 16.41 9.42
C ALA A 242 -28.44 15.97 8.74
N ALA A 243 -28.48 15.97 7.41
CA ALA A 243 -29.65 15.62 6.62
C ALA A 243 -29.77 14.11 6.30
N ALA A 244 -28.76 13.30 6.67
CA ALA A 244 -28.71 11.90 6.30
C ALA A 244 -29.74 11.02 7.02
N ASP A 245 -30.28 10.02 6.31
CA ASP A 245 -30.95 8.89 6.94
C ASP A 245 -29.94 8.00 7.67
N LYS A 246 -30.11 7.86 8.97
CA LYS A 246 -29.24 7.09 9.86
C LYS A 246 -29.84 5.73 10.25
N SER A 247 -30.66 5.15 9.40
CA SER A 247 -31.27 3.81 9.60
C SER A 247 -30.22 2.70 9.71
N SER A 248 -29.05 2.88 9.09
CA SER A 248 -27.87 2.04 9.28
C SER A 248 -26.81 2.78 10.11
N PRO A 249 -26.01 2.09 10.92
CA PRO A 249 -24.94 2.74 11.68
C PRO A 249 -23.80 3.25 10.79
N TYR A 250 -23.60 2.67 9.60
CA TYR A 250 -22.51 3.04 8.69
C TYR A 250 -22.94 4.10 7.68
N VAL A 251 -22.01 5.02 7.39
CA VAL A 251 -22.20 6.09 6.38
C VAL A 251 -22.31 5.51 4.96
N HIS A 252 -21.57 4.43 4.67
CA HIS A 252 -21.68 3.74 3.39
C HIS A 252 -22.44 2.43 3.53
N GLN A 253 -23.39 2.21 2.64
CA GLN A 253 -24.18 0.98 2.54
C GLN A 253 -24.10 0.41 1.13
N GLY A 254 -24.18 -0.91 1.03
CA GLY A 254 -24.24 -1.64 -0.25
C GLY A 254 -22.87 -1.87 -0.91
N ASP A 255 -22.82 -1.85 -2.25
CA ASP A 255 -21.63 -2.20 -3.02
C ASP A 255 -20.50 -1.16 -2.84
N PRO A 256 -19.35 -1.52 -2.23
CA PRO A 256 -18.20 -0.62 -2.07
C PRO A 256 -17.57 -0.14 -3.39
N ASN A 257 -17.89 -0.78 -4.53
CA ASN A 257 -17.42 -0.35 -5.83
C ASN A 257 -18.33 0.72 -6.45
N LYS A 258 -19.53 0.92 -5.90
CA LYS A 258 -20.43 2.01 -6.30
C LYS A 258 -19.73 3.35 -6.21
N ILE A 259 -19.06 3.64 -5.09
CA ILE A 259 -18.34 4.91 -4.87
C ILE A 259 -17.30 5.15 -5.98
N TYR A 260 -16.53 4.12 -6.35
CA TYR A 260 -15.54 4.24 -7.43
C TYR A 260 -16.20 4.58 -8.78
N ARG A 261 -17.28 3.88 -9.13
CA ARG A 261 -18.01 4.13 -10.40
C ARG A 261 -18.57 5.56 -10.44
N HIS A 262 -19.16 6.03 -9.33
CA HIS A 262 -19.67 7.39 -9.19
C HIS A 262 -18.55 8.44 -9.27
N THR A 263 -17.42 8.21 -8.59
CA THR A 263 -16.25 9.10 -8.67
C THR A 263 -15.74 9.26 -10.11
N VAL A 264 -15.57 8.15 -10.85
CA VAL A 264 -15.13 8.19 -12.24
C VAL A 264 -16.16 8.89 -13.14
N ALA A 265 -17.45 8.63 -12.94
CA ALA A 265 -18.52 9.28 -13.70
C ALA A 265 -18.55 10.80 -13.43
N ALA A 266 -18.38 11.21 -12.18
CA ALA A 266 -18.31 12.62 -11.78
C ALA A 266 -17.10 13.34 -12.42
N CYS A 267 -15.92 12.74 -12.40
CA CYS A 267 -14.73 13.31 -13.06
C CYS A 267 -14.99 13.53 -14.56
N LYS A 268 -15.62 12.55 -15.23
CA LYS A 268 -15.96 12.66 -16.64
C LYS A 268 -16.98 13.75 -16.91
N ARG A 269 -18.04 13.88 -16.09
CA ARG A 269 -19.04 14.95 -16.21
C ARG A 269 -18.43 16.33 -16.03
N ALA A 270 -17.50 16.44 -15.08
CA ALA A 270 -16.80 17.69 -14.79
C ALA A 270 -15.71 18.04 -15.82
N GLY A 271 -15.35 17.11 -16.72
CA GLY A 271 -14.22 17.32 -17.65
C GLY A 271 -12.86 17.41 -16.98
N VAL A 272 -12.70 16.80 -15.78
CA VAL A 272 -11.46 16.86 -14.98
C VAL A 272 -10.69 15.55 -15.02
N THR A 273 -9.49 15.55 -14.47
CA THR A 273 -8.63 14.37 -14.32
C THR A 273 -9.40 13.21 -13.68
N VAL A 274 -9.43 12.03 -14.34
CA VAL A 274 -10.14 10.86 -13.82
C VAL A 274 -9.40 10.31 -12.59
N CYS A 275 -10.09 10.35 -11.46
CA CYS A 275 -9.57 9.98 -10.16
C CYS A 275 -10.29 8.76 -9.56
N SER A 276 -9.55 7.97 -8.78
CA SER A 276 -10.09 7.03 -7.80
C SER A 276 -10.27 7.71 -6.44
N LEU A 277 -10.93 7.04 -5.48
CA LEU A 277 -10.99 7.55 -4.09
C LEU A 277 -9.60 7.78 -3.48
N HIS A 278 -8.61 6.96 -3.85
CA HIS A 278 -7.25 7.16 -3.36
C HIS A 278 -6.59 8.39 -3.98
N ASP A 279 -6.95 8.71 -5.22
CA ASP A 279 -6.48 9.91 -5.89
C ASP A 279 -7.16 11.17 -5.35
N LEU A 280 -8.45 11.11 -4.94
CA LEU A 280 -9.10 12.19 -4.19
C LEU A 280 -8.40 12.47 -2.85
N ARG A 281 -7.92 11.43 -2.15
CA ARG A 281 -7.08 11.63 -0.97
C ARG A 281 -5.72 12.27 -1.33
N ARG A 282 -5.15 11.99 -2.50
CA ARG A 282 -3.95 12.71 -2.99
C ARG A 282 -4.26 14.14 -3.35
N THR A 283 -5.46 14.41 -3.84
CA THR A 283 -5.96 15.76 -4.10
C THR A 283 -5.92 16.63 -2.84
N PHE A 284 -6.20 16.08 -1.66
CA PHE A 284 -6.01 16.80 -0.40
C PHE A 284 -4.57 17.33 -0.26
N ALA A 285 -3.56 16.52 -0.58
CA ALA A 285 -2.16 16.96 -0.57
C ALA A 285 -1.86 18.02 -1.63
N SER A 286 -2.49 17.91 -2.81
CA SER A 286 -2.41 18.92 -3.87
C SER A 286 -2.96 20.27 -3.41
N ILE A 287 -4.10 20.27 -2.74
CA ILE A 287 -4.69 21.52 -2.16
C ILE A 287 -3.80 22.08 -1.07
N CYS A 288 -3.26 21.25 -0.17
CA CYS A 288 -2.31 21.71 0.84
C CYS A 288 -1.09 22.39 0.22
N TYR A 289 -0.54 21.82 -0.86
CA TYR A 289 0.57 22.40 -1.60
C TYR A 289 0.20 23.76 -2.19
N HIS A 290 -0.94 23.84 -2.89
CA HIS A 290 -1.45 25.09 -3.50
C HIS A 290 -1.64 26.17 -2.45
N LEU A 291 -2.22 25.84 -1.29
CA LEU A 291 -2.45 26.75 -0.17
C LEU A 291 -1.18 27.05 0.66
N LYS A 292 0.00 26.54 0.26
CA LYS A 292 1.27 26.70 0.97
C LYS A 292 1.26 26.16 2.41
N ILE A 293 0.41 25.17 2.69
CA ILE A 293 0.41 24.45 3.95
C ILE A 293 1.69 23.60 4.03
N SER A 294 2.39 23.65 5.16
CA SER A 294 3.63 22.88 5.32
C SER A 294 3.39 21.38 5.16
N GLU A 295 4.36 20.65 4.60
CA GLU A 295 4.27 19.19 4.44
C GLU A 295 3.96 18.48 5.76
N LEU A 296 4.54 18.95 6.87
CA LEU A 296 4.30 18.38 8.20
C LEU A 296 2.86 18.58 8.67
N SER A 297 2.30 19.76 8.44
CA SER A 297 0.89 20.04 8.76
C SER A 297 -0.04 19.22 7.87
N CYS A 298 0.24 19.15 6.57
CA CYS A 298 -0.50 18.31 5.63
C CYS A 298 -0.45 16.83 6.05
N GLN A 299 0.72 16.32 6.46
CA GLN A 299 0.88 14.96 6.96
C GLN A 299 -0.01 14.67 8.17
N ARG A 300 -0.02 15.59 9.15
CA ARG A 300 -0.84 15.47 10.38
C ARG A 300 -2.32 15.52 10.07
N LEU A 301 -2.77 16.55 9.34
CA LEU A 301 -4.17 16.74 8.95
C LEU A 301 -4.70 15.58 8.13
N GLY A 302 -3.91 15.12 7.17
CA GLY A 302 -4.27 14.03 6.28
C GLY A 302 -4.05 12.63 6.90
N GLY A 303 -3.33 12.51 8.01
CA GLY A 303 -3.04 11.24 8.66
C GLY A 303 -2.21 10.29 7.77
N TRP A 304 -1.17 10.82 7.11
CA TRP A 304 -0.16 9.99 6.44
C TRP A 304 0.84 9.46 7.45
N LYS A 305 0.94 8.14 7.56
CA LYS A 305 1.95 7.49 8.40
C LYS A 305 3.36 7.61 7.78
N ASP A 306 3.43 7.42 6.47
CA ASP A 306 4.68 7.50 5.71
C ASP A 306 4.79 8.85 4.99
N TYR A 307 5.73 9.66 5.46
CA TYR A 307 6.05 10.95 4.88
C TYR A 307 6.47 10.87 3.40
N MET A 308 7.18 9.80 3.01
CA MET A 308 7.64 9.64 1.63
C MET A 308 6.47 9.48 0.64
N THR A 309 5.36 8.90 1.08
CA THR A 309 4.15 8.80 0.26
C THR A 309 3.53 10.18 0.00
N LEU A 310 3.50 11.06 0.98
CA LEU A 310 3.05 12.44 0.82
C LEU A 310 4.04 13.23 -0.06
N ARG A 311 5.33 13.14 0.24
CA ARG A 311 6.39 13.88 -0.46
C ARG A 311 6.40 13.62 -1.96
N LYS A 312 6.05 12.43 -2.42
CA LYS A 312 5.93 12.12 -3.86
C LYS A 312 4.90 13.02 -4.57
N VAL A 313 3.80 13.34 -3.91
CA VAL A 313 2.79 14.27 -4.46
C VAL A 313 3.37 15.68 -4.55
N TYR A 314 4.03 16.14 -3.49
CA TYR A 314 4.66 17.47 -3.45
C TYR A 314 5.76 17.63 -4.51
N ILE A 315 6.63 16.62 -4.67
CA ILE A 315 7.68 16.62 -5.71
C ILE A 315 7.07 16.74 -7.11
N LYS A 316 6.00 15.98 -7.38
CA LYS A 316 5.35 16.05 -8.70
C LYS A 316 4.71 17.41 -8.97
N LEU A 317 4.12 18.04 -7.96
CA LEU A 317 3.55 19.39 -8.06
C LEU A 317 4.65 20.43 -8.28
N SER A 318 5.71 20.37 -7.48
CA SER A 318 6.83 21.31 -7.62
C SER A 318 7.51 21.20 -8.99
N GLN A 319 7.61 20.02 -9.58
CA GLN A 319 8.11 19.83 -10.94
C GLN A 319 7.22 20.51 -12.01
N ARG A 320 5.90 20.55 -11.80
CA ARG A 320 4.97 21.27 -12.69
C ARG A 320 5.11 22.79 -12.55
N ASP A 321 5.34 23.27 -11.33
CA ASP A 321 5.42 24.69 -11.01
C ASP A 321 6.82 25.27 -11.18
N HIS A 322 7.81 24.46 -11.56
CA HIS A 322 9.24 24.85 -11.59
C HIS A 322 9.51 26.14 -12.38
N ASN A 323 8.91 26.28 -13.56
CA ASN A 323 9.08 27.50 -14.37
C ASN A 323 8.49 28.76 -13.70
N ALA A 324 7.34 28.61 -13.05
CA ALA A 324 6.70 29.70 -12.30
C ALA A 324 7.51 30.07 -11.04
N GLU A 325 8.17 29.09 -10.42
CA GLU A 325 9.07 29.32 -9.28
C GLU A 325 10.34 30.05 -9.70
N ILE A 326 10.93 29.68 -10.84
CA ILE A 326 12.08 30.40 -11.43
C ILE A 326 11.71 31.86 -11.69
N GLN A 327 10.59 32.12 -12.35
CA GLN A 327 10.14 33.48 -12.62
C GLN A 327 9.95 34.32 -11.35
N ARG A 328 9.37 33.74 -10.28
CA ARG A 328 9.23 34.43 -8.99
C ARG A 328 10.57 34.78 -8.36
N ILE A 329 11.55 33.88 -8.43
CA ILE A 329 12.90 34.15 -7.93
C ILE A 329 13.56 35.26 -8.75
N GLN A 330 13.44 35.21 -10.07
CA GLN A 330 13.99 36.26 -10.95
C GLN A 330 13.37 37.63 -10.67
N GLN A 331 12.04 37.70 -10.51
CA GLN A 331 11.33 38.92 -10.16
C GLN A 331 11.78 39.49 -8.80
N PHE A 332 11.99 38.62 -7.81
CA PHE A 332 12.50 39.06 -6.49
C PHE A 332 13.85 39.78 -6.63
N TYR A 333 14.80 39.20 -7.37
CA TYR A 333 16.12 39.84 -7.56
C TYR A 333 16.07 41.08 -8.44
N THR A 334 15.17 41.15 -9.41
CA THR A 334 14.97 42.37 -10.23
C THR A 334 14.43 43.52 -9.40
N ASN A 335 13.43 43.27 -8.55
CA ASN A 335 12.80 44.30 -7.71
C ASN A 335 13.68 44.73 -6.52
N THR A 336 14.75 44.00 -6.17
CA THR A 336 15.72 44.40 -5.13
C THR A 336 16.87 45.19 -5.68
N SER A 337 16.91 45.42 -7.03
CA SER A 337 17.96 46.18 -7.70
C SER A 337 17.54 47.63 -8.06
N GLU A 338 16.30 48.01 -7.67
CA GLU A 338 15.80 49.39 -7.66
C GLU A 338 15.79 49.92 -6.19
#